data_459406cc9352f58bfc406fff01f8635e
#
_entry.id   459406cc9352f58bfc406fff01f8635e
#
_cell.length_a   1.000
_cell.length_b   1.000
_cell.length_c   1.000
_cell.angle_alpha   90.00
_cell.angle_beta   90.00
_cell.angle_gamma   90.00
#
_symmetry.space_group_name_H-M   'P 1'
#
loop_
_entity.id
_entity.type
_entity.pdbx_description
1 polymer ?
#
loop_
_entity_poly.entity_id
_entity_poly.type
_entity_poly.pdbx_seq_one_letter_code
_entity_poly.pdbx_strand_id
1 'polypeptide(L)'
;MNVFLTFQAGNKIRLAPAFKTSYSELDAMSSVFFDRWMQPGDEKYTNVPSIVDVLTADGFKSKYPYNSYNYSTERVAKGDFIRLKTISLTYKVPKHYLQRTKVLSDVSLTVAGSNLWLIYADKKLNGQDPEFYNTGGVAQPLSRQFTIALNIGF
;
A
#
# COMPACT_ATOMS: atom_id res chain seq x y z
N MET A 1 -0.88 -11.03 -26.15
CA MET A 1 -0.83 -10.05 -25.05
C MET A 1 -1.70 -10.57 -23.92
N ASN A 2 -1.18 -10.61 -22.68
CA ASN A 2 -1.93 -10.99 -21.49
C ASN A 2 -1.84 -9.85 -20.48
N VAL A 3 -2.98 -9.59 -19.80
CA VAL A 3 -3.07 -8.61 -18.70
C VAL A 3 -3.72 -9.32 -17.52
N PHE A 4 -3.07 -9.24 -16.36
CA PHE A 4 -3.57 -9.83 -15.12
C PHE A 4 -3.77 -8.76 -14.07
N LEU A 5 -5.01 -8.62 -13.62
CA LEU A 5 -5.45 -7.71 -12.58
C LEU A 5 -5.87 -8.53 -11.35
N THR A 6 -5.49 -8.06 -10.17
CA THR A 6 -6.01 -8.58 -8.90
C THR A 6 -6.84 -7.49 -8.23
N PHE A 7 -7.92 -7.89 -7.59
CA PHE A 7 -8.71 -7.00 -6.76
C PHE A 7 -9.13 -7.71 -5.47
N GLN A 8 -9.31 -6.94 -4.43
CA GLN A 8 -9.87 -7.39 -3.16
C GLN A 8 -10.93 -6.38 -2.72
N ALA A 9 -12.03 -6.86 -2.14
CA ALA A 9 -13.11 -6.03 -1.64
C ALA A 9 -13.68 -6.59 -0.33
N GLY A 10 -14.21 -5.69 0.52
CA GLY A 10 -14.85 -6.04 1.79
C GLY A 10 -13.90 -6.21 2.97
N ASN A 11 -12.60 -6.06 2.78
CA ASN A 11 -11.61 -6.15 3.86
C ASN A 11 -11.52 -4.83 4.66
N LYS A 12 -11.22 -4.94 5.95
CA LYS A 12 -10.95 -3.82 6.84
C LYS A 12 -9.57 -3.97 7.44
N ILE A 13 -8.82 -2.88 7.42
CA ILE A 13 -7.46 -2.81 7.95
C ILE A 13 -7.45 -1.83 9.12
N ARG A 14 -7.00 -2.28 10.29
CA ARG A 14 -6.71 -1.39 11.39
C ARG A 14 -5.33 -0.78 11.18
N LEU A 15 -5.28 0.54 11.13
CA LEU A 15 -4.04 1.30 11.01
C LEU A 15 -3.21 1.15 12.29
N ALA A 16 -1.89 1.21 12.15
CA ALA A 16 -0.99 1.26 13.29
C ALA A 16 -1.35 2.42 14.24
N PRO A 17 -1.12 2.30 15.56
CA PRO A 17 -1.37 3.39 16.49
C PRO A 17 -0.70 4.69 16.04
N ALA A 18 -1.46 5.79 16.02
CA ALA A 18 -0.93 7.09 15.66
C ALA A 18 -0.15 7.73 16.81
N PHE A 19 -0.54 7.40 18.05
CA PHE A 19 0.07 7.93 19.26
C PHE A 19 0.60 6.81 20.14
N LYS A 20 1.78 7.01 20.72
CA LYS A 20 2.34 6.16 21.77
C LYS A 20 1.88 6.65 23.14
N THR A 21 1.96 5.79 24.12
CA THR A 21 1.68 6.15 25.53
C THR A 21 2.78 7.01 26.15
N SER A 22 3.99 6.89 25.63
CA SER A 22 5.15 7.70 26.02
C SER A 22 6.06 7.91 24.83
N TYR A 23 6.77 9.02 24.82
CA TYR A 23 7.75 9.38 23.80
C TYR A 23 9.11 9.62 24.45
N SER A 24 10.17 9.16 23.82
CA SER A 24 11.55 9.50 24.12
C SER A 24 12.09 10.49 23.07
N GLU A 25 13.23 11.08 23.32
CA GLU A 25 13.87 12.01 22.38
C GLU A 25 14.19 11.41 21.01
N LEU A 26 14.28 10.08 20.93
CA LEU A 26 14.56 9.35 19.69
C LEU A 26 13.31 8.87 18.97
N ASP A 27 12.12 9.13 19.51
CA ASP A 27 10.86 8.69 18.93
C ASP A 27 10.33 9.70 17.91
N ALA A 28 10.13 9.23 16.68
CA ALA A 28 9.42 10.03 15.69
C ALA A 28 7.91 10.08 16.00
N MET A 29 7.32 11.25 15.89
CA MET A 29 5.87 11.44 15.97
C MET A 29 5.23 11.18 14.61
N SER A 30 4.02 10.61 14.63
CA SER A 30 3.22 10.46 13.43
C SER A 30 2.85 11.83 12.83
N SER A 31 2.80 11.94 11.51
CA SER A 31 2.32 13.14 10.80
C SER A 31 0.87 13.52 11.16
N VAL A 32 0.06 12.56 11.62
CA VAL A 32 -1.29 12.80 12.16
C VAL A 32 -1.29 13.83 13.30
N PHE A 33 -0.16 13.99 13.98
CA PHE A 33 0.00 15.00 15.05
C PHE A 33 -0.23 16.44 14.57
N PHE A 34 0.09 16.76 13.32
CA PHE A 34 -0.13 18.10 12.77
C PHE A 34 -1.62 18.46 12.61
N ASP A 35 -2.48 17.44 12.49
CA ASP A 35 -3.93 17.60 12.34
C ASP A 35 -4.67 17.59 13.68
N ARG A 36 -3.95 17.65 14.82
CA ARG A 36 -4.58 17.58 16.15
C ARG A 36 -5.42 18.82 16.46
N TRP A 37 -6.42 18.62 17.27
CA TRP A 37 -7.20 19.70 17.86
C TRP A 37 -6.29 20.61 18.72
N MET A 38 -6.33 21.92 18.53
CA MET A 38 -5.52 22.90 19.23
C MET A 38 -6.36 23.99 19.91
N GLN A 39 -7.51 24.35 19.36
CA GLN A 39 -8.36 25.42 19.87
C GLN A 39 -9.85 25.11 19.65
N PRO A 40 -10.75 25.71 20.46
CA PRO A 40 -12.20 25.56 20.25
C PRO A 40 -12.62 25.96 18.83
N GLY A 41 -13.35 25.07 18.16
CA GLY A 41 -13.77 25.21 16.77
C GLY A 41 -13.07 24.23 15.82
N ASP A 42 -11.91 23.69 16.20
CA ASP A 42 -11.16 22.72 15.38
C ASP A 42 -11.90 21.38 15.26
N GLU A 43 -12.80 21.06 16.19
CA GLU A 43 -13.65 19.86 16.13
C GLU A 43 -14.48 19.73 14.85
N LYS A 44 -14.62 20.82 14.09
CA LYS A 44 -15.29 20.83 12.78
C LYS A 44 -14.39 20.29 11.66
N TYR A 45 -13.08 20.28 11.89
CA TYR A 45 -12.09 19.99 10.85
C TYR A 45 -11.25 18.75 11.16
N THR A 46 -11.13 18.39 12.46
CA THR A 46 -10.32 17.25 12.87
C THR A 46 -10.99 16.40 13.95
N ASN A 47 -10.79 15.10 13.84
CA ASN A 47 -11.14 14.11 14.87
C ASN A 47 -9.91 13.65 15.68
N VAL A 48 -8.75 14.26 15.43
CA VAL A 48 -7.51 13.93 16.13
C VAL A 48 -7.48 14.67 17.46
N PRO A 49 -7.35 13.97 18.61
CA PRO A 49 -7.38 14.62 19.92
C PRO A 49 -6.15 15.51 20.14
N SER A 50 -6.33 16.54 20.97
CA SER A 50 -5.23 17.36 21.44
C SER A 50 -4.23 16.55 22.29
N ILE A 51 -2.99 17.03 22.41
CA ILE A 51 -2.09 16.54 23.45
C ILE A 51 -2.54 17.15 24.78
N VAL A 52 -2.75 16.29 25.75
CA VAL A 52 -3.15 16.67 27.10
C VAL A 52 -2.00 16.31 28.05
N ASP A 53 -1.62 17.22 28.93
CA ASP A 53 -0.67 16.92 29.99
C ASP A 53 -1.28 15.92 31.01
N VAL A 54 -0.40 15.33 31.83
CA VAL A 54 -0.80 14.28 32.78
C VAL A 54 -1.82 14.81 33.82
N LEU A 55 -1.67 16.05 34.26
CA LEU A 55 -2.54 16.65 35.28
C LEU A 55 -3.94 16.91 34.71
N THR A 56 -4.00 17.39 33.47
CA THR A 56 -5.28 17.60 32.76
C THR A 56 -5.92 16.25 32.41
N ALA A 57 -5.13 15.23 32.08
CA ALA A 57 -5.64 13.89 31.78
C ALA A 57 -6.32 13.22 32.97
N ASP A 58 -5.85 13.49 34.21
CA ASP A 58 -6.48 12.98 35.43
C ASP A 58 -7.90 13.55 35.68
N GLY A 59 -8.20 14.72 35.12
CA GLY A 59 -9.53 15.33 35.15
C GLY A 59 -10.53 14.73 34.15
N PHE A 60 -10.06 13.99 33.15
CA PHE A 60 -10.96 13.35 32.19
C PHE A 60 -11.46 12.00 32.68
N LYS A 61 -12.73 11.68 32.35
CA LYS A 61 -13.31 10.37 32.62
C LYS A 61 -12.58 9.22 31.90
N SER A 62 -11.82 9.52 30.88
CA SER A 62 -10.94 8.58 30.18
C SER A 62 -9.49 8.97 30.40
N LYS A 63 -8.76 8.14 31.14
CA LYS A 63 -7.33 8.34 31.44
C LYS A 63 -6.41 8.26 30.19
N TYR A 64 -6.94 7.81 29.06
CA TYR A 64 -6.13 7.54 27.86
C TYR A 64 -6.85 7.95 26.58
N PRO A 65 -7.03 9.27 26.31
CA PRO A 65 -7.72 9.75 25.10
C PRO A 65 -7.05 9.28 23.83
N TYR A 66 -5.73 9.13 23.85
CA TYR A 66 -4.96 8.63 22.68
C TYR A 66 -5.20 7.16 22.40
N ASN A 67 -5.36 6.34 23.44
CA ASN A 67 -5.76 4.94 23.25
C ASN A 67 -7.15 4.85 22.64
N SER A 68 -8.10 5.67 23.10
CA SER A 68 -9.44 5.71 22.53
C SER A 68 -9.39 6.08 21.05
N TYR A 69 -8.57 7.05 20.64
CA TYR A 69 -8.37 7.41 19.24
C TYR A 69 -7.72 6.27 18.46
N ASN A 70 -6.63 5.68 18.97
CA ASN A 70 -5.91 4.59 18.31
C ASN A 70 -6.82 3.38 18.01
N TYR A 71 -7.80 3.12 18.87
CA TYR A 71 -8.75 2.01 18.72
C TYR A 71 -10.11 2.42 18.14
N SER A 72 -10.28 3.69 17.79
CA SER A 72 -11.51 4.19 17.17
C SER A 72 -11.67 3.72 15.72
N THR A 73 -12.84 3.97 15.15
CA THR A 73 -13.15 3.73 13.74
C THR A 73 -12.38 4.67 12.80
N GLU A 74 -11.87 5.80 13.33
CA GLU A 74 -10.99 6.70 12.55
C GLU A 74 -9.70 5.99 12.12
N ARG A 75 -9.23 5.02 12.93
CA ARG A 75 -8.05 4.22 12.65
C ARG A 75 -8.38 2.91 11.92
N VAL A 76 -9.49 2.88 11.19
CA VAL A 76 -9.87 1.75 10.33
C VAL A 76 -9.98 2.25 8.89
N ALA A 77 -9.18 1.66 8.02
CA ALA A 77 -9.20 1.88 6.58
C ALA A 77 -9.91 0.72 5.86
N LYS A 78 -10.34 0.95 4.62
CA LYS A 78 -10.74 -0.14 3.74
C LYS A 78 -9.49 -0.83 3.21
N GLY A 79 -9.46 -2.15 3.26
CA GLY A 79 -8.39 -2.96 2.66
C GLY A 79 -8.66 -3.31 1.20
N ASP A 80 -9.64 -2.64 0.59
CA ASP A 80 -10.02 -2.85 -0.80
C ASP A 80 -8.93 -2.29 -1.71
N PHE A 81 -8.55 -3.05 -2.74
CA PHE A 81 -7.57 -2.59 -3.71
C PHE A 81 -7.80 -3.19 -5.10
N ILE A 82 -7.24 -2.51 -6.09
CA ILE A 82 -7.11 -2.98 -7.47
C ILE A 82 -5.65 -2.83 -7.88
N ARG A 83 -5.05 -3.91 -8.34
CA ARG A 83 -3.63 -3.95 -8.75
C ARG A 83 -3.47 -4.53 -10.14
N LEU A 84 -2.65 -3.88 -10.95
CA LEU A 84 -2.12 -4.44 -12.17
C LEU A 84 -0.91 -5.33 -11.82
N LYS A 85 -1.16 -6.64 -11.79
CA LYS A 85 -0.16 -7.61 -11.34
C LYS A 85 0.84 -7.94 -12.44
N THR A 86 0.34 -8.21 -13.67
CA THR A 86 1.23 -8.60 -14.77
C THR A 86 0.68 -8.10 -16.11
N ILE A 87 1.59 -7.59 -16.93
CA ILE A 87 1.36 -7.42 -18.37
C ILE A 87 2.45 -8.21 -19.09
N SER A 88 2.07 -8.97 -20.10
CA SER A 88 3.02 -9.62 -20.99
C SER A 88 2.62 -9.50 -22.45
N LEU A 89 3.62 -9.29 -23.30
CA LEU A 89 3.49 -9.24 -24.74
C LEU A 89 4.49 -10.23 -25.34
N THR A 90 3.99 -11.18 -26.12
CA THR A 90 4.81 -12.11 -26.85
C THR A 90 4.66 -11.83 -28.35
N TYR A 91 5.78 -11.60 -29.02
CA TYR A 91 5.85 -11.53 -30.46
C TYR A 91 6.53 -12.79 -31.00
N LYS A 92 5.83 -13.50 -31.87
CA LYS A 92 6.38 -14.66 -32.59
C LYS A 92 6.77 -14.23 -34.00
N VAL A 93 8.01 -14.53 -34.38
CA VAL A 93 8.49 -14.24 -35.73
C VAL A 93 7.74 -15.16 -36.70
N PRO A 94 7.11 -14.59 -37.74
CA PRO A 94 6.40 -15.40 -38.74
C PRO A 94 7.32 -16.41 -39.43
N LYS A 95 6.84 -17.65 -39.58
CA LYS A 95 7.61 -18.74 -40.16
C LYS A 95 8.21 -18.43 -41.54
N HIS A 96 7.54 -17.59 -42.34
CA HIS A 96 8.05 -17.14 -43.64
C HIS A 96 9.45 -16.53 -43.58
N TYR A 97 9.78 -15.76 -42.53
CA TYR A 97 11.10 -15.18 -42.35
C TYR A 97 12.11 -16.22 -41.86
N LEU A 98 11.67 -17.20 -41.06
CA LEU A 98 12.55 -18.25 -40.48
C LEU A 98 12.96 -19.29 -41.53
N GLN A 99 12.10 -19.63 -42.48
CA GLN A 99 12.40 -20.57 -43.56
C GLN A 99 13.62 -20.20 -44.41
N ARG A 100 13.97 -18.92 -44.47
CA ARG A 100 15.17 -18.46 -45.19
C ARG A 100 16.48 -18.88 -44.51
N THR A 101 16.45 -19.10 -43.18
CA THR A 101 17.66 -19.43 -42.42
C THR A 101 17.99 -20.91 -42.43
N LYS A 102 17.06 -21.79 -42.79
CA LYS A 102 17.18 -23.27 -42.82
C LYS A 102 17.60 -23.94 -41.48
N VAL A 103 17.83 -23.14 -40.43
CA VAL A 103 18.34 -23.58 -39.15
C VAL A 103 17.33 -23.30 -38.03
N LEU A 104 16.58 -22.20 -38.14
CA LEU A 104 15.66 -21.73 -37.09
C LEU A 104 14.25 -22.25 -37.37
N SER A 105 13.68 -23.00 -36.40
CA SER A 105 12.33 -23.52 -36.48
C SER A 105 11.28 -22.61 -35.85
N ASP A 106 11.64 -21.91 -34.74
CA ASP A 106 10.77 -20.97 -34.03
C ASP A 106 11.59 -19.89 -33.34
N VAL A 107 11.12 -18.65 -33.39
CA VAL A 107 11.72 -17.53 -32.65
C VAL A 107 10.61 -16.70 -32.04
N SER A 108 10.66 -16.48 -30.73
CA SER A 108 9.71 -15.60 -30.04
C SER A 108 10.39 -14.72 -29.02
N LEU A 109 9.93 -13.49 -28.96
CA LEU A 109 10.35 -12.48 -27.97
C LEU A 109 9.17 -12.20 -27.04
N THR A 110 9.37 -12.40 -25.74
CA THR A 110 8.39 -12.07 -24.71
C THR A 110 8.92 -10.95 -23.84
N VAL A 111 8.14 -9.89 -23.70
CA VAL A 111 8.37 -8.82 -22.71
C VAL A 111 7.28 -8.90 -21.69
N ALA A 112 7.65 -8.97 -20.41
CA ALA A 112 6.71 -9.03 -19.31
C ALA A 112 7.10 -8.03 -18.21
N GLY A 113 6.09 -7.44 -17.59
CA GLY A 113 6.24 -6.63 -16.39
C GLY A 113 5.35 -7.19 -15.28
N SER A 114 5.86 -7.26 -14.06
CA SER A 114 5.11 -7.70 -12.88
C SER A 114 5.17 -6.71 -11.74
N ASN A 115 4.14 -6.73 -10.89
CA ASN A 115 3.93 -5.80 -9.76
C ASN A 115 3.94 -4.33 -10.18
N LEU A 116 3.28 -4.01 -11.31
CA LEU A 116 3.47 -2.75 -12.02
C LEU A 116 2.82 -1.57 -11.31
N TRP A 117 1.57 -1.73 -10.87
CA TRP A 117 0.82 -0.58 -10.38
C TRP A 117 -0.33 -0.95 -9.44
N LEU A 118 -0.38 -0.27 -8.30
CA LEU A 118 -1.54 -0.23 -7.41
C LEU A 118 -2.49 0.86 -7.94
N ILE A 119 -3.55 0.44 -8.64
CA ILE A 119 -4.47 1.35 -9.32
C ILE A 119 -5.38 2.05 -8.32
N TYR A 120 -5.86 1.28 -7.32
CA TYR A 120 -6.75 1.76 -6.29
C TYR A 120 -6.36 1.20 -4.93
N ALA A 121 -6.36 2.05 -3.91
CA ALA A 121 -6.31 1.72 -2.48
C ALA A 121 -6.96 2.85 -1.68
N ASP A 122 -7.36 2.57 -0.44
CA ASP A 122 -7.94 3.59 0.46
C ASP A 122 -6.89 4.66 0.80
N LYS A 123 -7.28 5.92 0.70
CA LYS A 123 -6.42 7.07 1.04
C LYS A 123 -5.94 7.07 2.50
N LYS A 124 -6.73 6.50 3.43
CA LYS A 124 -6.36 6.35 4.83
C LYS A 124 -5.09 5.49 5.04
N LEU A 125 -4.71 4.67 4.05
CA LEU A 125 -3.47 3.89 4.08
C LEU A 125 -2.21 4.74 3.85
N ASN A 126 -2.37 6.01 3.48
CA ASN A 126 -1.27 6.97 3.24
C ASN A 126 -0.16 6.41 2.32
N GLY A 127 -0.56 5.78 1.22
CA GLY A 127 0.36 5.19 0.24
C GLY A 127 0.92 3.82 0.62
N GLN A 128 0.56 3.28 1.78
CA GLN A 128 0.94 1.92 2.14
C GLN A 128 0.11 0.90 1.34
N ASP A 129 0.76 -0.20 1.00
CA ASP A 129 0.15 -1.26 0.21
C ASP A 129 -0.77 -2.13 1.09
N PRO A 130 -2.09 -2.20 0.79
CA PRO A 130 -3.03 -2.97 1.59
C PRO A 130 -2.74 -4.48 1.60
N GLU A 131 -2.10 -5.02 0.56
CA GLU A 131 -1.73 -6.44 0.48
C GLU A 131 -0.66 -6.81 1.52
N PHE A 132 0.19 -5.85 1.91
CA PHE A 132 1.31 -6.07 2.82
C PHE A 132 1.12 -5.42 4.19
N TYR A 133 0.05 -4.69 4.41
CA TYR A 133 -0.14 -3.90 5.63
C TYR A 133 -0.18 -4.74 6.92
N ASN A 134 -0.71 -5.96 6.88
CA ASN A 134 -0.96 -6.81 8.05
C ASN A 134 0.17 -7.79 8.37
N THR A 135 1.32 -7.69 7.73
CA THR A 135 2.44 -8.64 7.91
C THR A 135 3.31 -8.36 9.14
N GLY A 136 2.87 -7.46 10.04
CA GLY A 136 3.53 -7.23 11.34
C GLY A 136 4.82 -6.44 11.24
N GLY A 137 4.78 -5.30 10.58
CA GLY A 137 5.94 -4.40 10.45
C GLY A 137 5.82 -3.49 9.23
N VAL A 138 6.88 -2.79 8.89
CA VAL A 138 6.98 -2.06 7.63
C VAL A 138 7.31 -3.06 6.53
N ALA A 139 6.30 -3.72 5.99
CA ALA A 139 6.48 -4.59 4.83
C ALA A 139 6.70 -3.74 3.58
N GLN A 140 7.82 -3.94 2.91
CA GLN A 140 8.04 -3.32 1.62
C GLN A 140 7.21 -4.03 0.54
N PRO A 141 6.50 -3.28 -0.30
CA PRO A 141 5.82 -3.85 -1.46
C PRO A 141 6.83 -4.55 -2.37
N LEU A 142 6.40 -5.59 -3.05
CA LEU A 142 7.22 -6.23 -4.08
C LEU A 142 7.65 -5.20 -5.12
N SER A 143 8.95 -5.18 -5.43
CA SER A 143 9.49 -4.31 -6.46
C SER A 143 8.89 -4.63 -7.84
N ARG A 144 8.81 -3.61 -8.68
CA ARG A 144 8.46 -3.79 -10.09
C ARG A 144 9.55 -4.60 -10.77
N GLN A 145 9.15 -5.59 -11.54
CA GLN A 145 10.08 -6.45 -12.28
C GLN A 145 9.76 -6.40 -13.77
N PHE A 146 10.80 -6.32 -14.59
CA PHE A 146 10.69 -6.39 -16.04
C PHE A 146 11.54 -7.55 -16.54
N THR A 147 10.95 -8.39 -17.35
CA THR A 147 11.58 -9.58 -17.90
C THR A 147 11.51 -9.54 -19.41
N ILE A 148 12.63 -9.81 -20.07
CA ILE A 148 12.71 -10.01 -21.52
C ILE A 148 13.19 -11.45 -21.71
N ALA A 149 12.43 -12.25 -22.43
CA ALA A 149 12.77 -13.64 -22.75
C ALA A 149 12.80 -13.81 -24.29
N LEU A 150 13.90 -14.32 -24.79
CA LEU A 150 14.07 -14.71 -26.19
C LEU A 150 14.11 -16.23 -26.25
N ASN A 151 13.14 -16.84 -26.93
CA ASN A 151 13.11 -18.26 -27.19
C ASN A 151 13.48 -18.52 -28.64
N ILE A 152 14.43 -19.43 -28.84
CA ILE A 152 14.92 -19.81 -30.17
C ILE A 152 14.86 -21.34 -30.27
N GLY A 153 14.12 -21.82 -31.26
CA GLY A 153 14.06 -23.24 -31.63
C GLY A 153 14.89 -23.51 -32.88
N PHE A 154 15.59 -24.62 -32.87
CA PHE A 154 16.40 -25.10 -33.98
C PHE A 154 15.79 -26.33 -34.65
#